data_9a5a57842f060e1bec8fcc48133387e1
#
_entry.id   9a5a57842f060e1bec8fcc48133387e1
#
_cell.length_a   1.000
_cell.length_b   1.000
_cell.length_c   1.000
_cell.angle_alpha   90.00
_cell.angle_beta   90.00
_cell.angle_gamma   90.00
#
_symmetry.space_group_name_H-M   'P 1'
#
loop_
_entity.id
_entity.type
_entity.pdbx_description
1 polymer ?
#
loop_
_entity_poly.entity_id
_entity_poly.type
_entity_poly.pdbx_seq_one_letter_code
_entity_poly.pdbx_strand_id
1 'polypeptide(L)'
;MPKEERGNISEVKPTGWQSVQYDNVEGGSLYNRCHLIGYQLTGENANEQNLITGTRYMNTEGMLPFENEVAEYVEETDYHVMYRVTPVFEGDNLVASGVWMEAESVEDGGEGVSFNVYVYNVQPGIEIDYTQGNSSEADDARSGSSGNEDVQADSGEETQTYILNTNTHKFHKPDCSSVGDMKPQNRQEFEGTREEAISQGL
;
A
#
# COMPACT_ATOMS: atom_id res chain seq x y z
N MET A 1 9.00 16.66 17.65
CA MET A 1 8.97 15.18 17.57
C MET A 1 9.71 14.60 18.76
N PRO A 2 9.20 13.61 19.48
CA PRO A 2 9.90 13.01 20.60
C PRO A 2 11.19 12.35 20.10
N LYS A 3 12.31 12.62 20.76
CA LYS A 3 13.65 12.07 20.47
C LYS A 3 13.98 10.89 21.39
N GLU A 4 13.01 10.06 21.72
CA GLU A 4 13.28 8.86 22.48
C GLU A 4 13.92 7.80 21.59
N GLU A 5 14.87 7.02 22.12
CA GLU A 5 15.44 5.90 21.38
C GLU A 5 14.33 4.89 21.06
N ARG A 6 14.33 4.43 19.81
CA ARG A 6 13.38 3.42 19.34
C ARG A 6 13.55 2.13 20.16
N GLY A 7 12.54 1.79 20.94
CA GLY A 7 12.54 0.61 21.79
C GLY A 7 12.36 -0.69 21.01
N ASN A 8 12.58 -1.81 21.71
CA ASN A 8 12.35 -3.14 21.15
C ASN A 8 10.85 -3.47 21.15
N ILE A 9 10.29 -3.82 20.00
CA ILE A 9 8.90 -4.22 19.80
C ILE A 9 8.73 -5.71 19.56
N SER A 10 9.80 -6.53 19.73
CA SER A 10 9.78 -7.96 19.38
C SER A 10 8.81 -8.79 20.23
N GLU A 11 8.47 -8.32 21.43
CA GLU A 11 7.53 -9.00 22.33
C GLU A 11 6.07 -8.84 21.89
N VAL A 12 5.74 -7.80 21.11
CA VAL A 12 4.38 -7.58 20.60
C VAL A 12 4.10 -8.58 19.49
N LYS A 13 3.00 -9.29 19.60
CA LYS A 13 2.51 -10.22 18.58
C LYS A 13 1.11 -9.79 18.15
N PRO A 14 0.98 -8.98 17.10
CA PRO A 14 -0.32 -8.63 16.56
C PRO A 14 -1.08 -9.89 16.08
N THR A 15 -2.39 -9.78 15.87
CA THR A 15 -3.20 -10.89 15.37
C THR A 15 -2.64 -11.47 14.08
N GLY A 16 -2.71 -12.78 13.90
CA GLY A 16 -2.17 -13.48 12.73
C GLY A 16 -0.65 -13.44 12.57
N TRP A 17 0.10 -13.03 13.60
CA TRP A 17 1.57 -12.97 13.54
C TRP A 17 2.21 -14.33 13.31
N GLN A 18 2.99 -14.44 12.24
CA GLN A 18 3.86 -15.59 11.93
C GLN A 18 5.31 -15.11 11.76
N SER A 19 6.25 -15.89 12.27
CA SER A 19 7.67 -15.63 12.07
C SER A 19 8.17 -16.46 10.89
N VAL A 20 8.05 -15.90 9.70
CA VAL A 20 8.39 -16.59 8.44
C VAL A 20 9.37 -15.75 7.63
N GLN A 21 10.28 -16.43 6.93
CA GLN A 21 11.30 -15.81 6.09
C GLN A 21 11.27 -16.39 4.68
N TYR A 22 11.56 -15.53 3.71
CA TYR A 22 11.64 -15.87 2.29
C TYR A 22 12.86 -15.17 1.67
N ASP A 23 13.57 -15.87 0.79
CA ASP A 23 14.79 -15.35 0.14
C ASP A 23 14.48 -14.20 -0.83
N ASN A 24 13.28 -14.18 -1.40
CA ASN A 24 12.79 -13.14 -2.32
C ASN A 24 12.18 -11.92 -1.62
N VAL A 25 12.19 -11.87 -0.29
CA VAL A 25 11.73 -10.72 0.50
C VAL A 25 12.93 -9.92 0.99
N GLU A 26 12.94 -8.62 0.77
CA GLU A 26 13.99 -7.74 1.25
C GLU A 26 14.13 -7.83 2.78
N GLY A 27 15.35 -8.12 3.27
CA GLY A 27 15.62 -8.37 4.69
C GLY A 27 15.12 -9.70 5.21
N GLY A 28 14.61 -10.59 4.34
CA GLY A 28 14.23 -11.97 4.61
C GLY A 28 12.89 -12.15 5.31
N SER A 29 12.47 -11.25 6.19
CA SER A 29 11.24 -11.41 6.99
C SER A 29 10.01 -10.90 6.26
N LEU A 30 9.04 -11.80 6.01
CA LEU A 30 7.77 -11.44 5.37
C LEU A 30 7.01 -10.40 6.17
N TYR A 31 6.80 -10.67 7.47
CA TYR A 31 6.00 -9.80 8.32
C TYR A 31 6.85 -8.86 9.17
N ASN A 32 6.38 -7.65 9.27
CA ASN A 32 6.81 -6.62 10.20
C ASN A 32 5.70 -6.38 11.24
N ARG A 33 6.09 -5.95 12.43
CA ARG A 33 5.18 -5.29 13.37
C ARG A 33 4.98 -3.89 12.84
N CYS A 34 4.00 -3.76 11.94
CA CYS A 34 3.76 -2.54 11.20
C CYS A 34 3.03 -1.54 12.08
N HIS A 35 3.61 -0.37 12.29
CA HIS A 35 2.91 0.72 12.95
C HIS A 35 1.81 1.24 12.01
N LEU A 36 0.61 1.45 12.55
CA LEU A 36 -0.46 2.15 11.84
C LEU A 36 -0.09 3.62 11.65
N ILE A 37 0.39 4.26 12.71
CA ILE A 37 0.98 5.59 12.63
C ILE A 37 2.44 5.46 13.02
N GLY A 38 3.33 5.81 12.09
CA GLY A 38 4.76 5.59 12.21
C GLY A 38 5.40 6.20 13.45
N TYR A 39 6.43 5.55 13.97
CA TYR A 39 7.18 6.03 15.13
C TYR A 39 7.68 7.47 14.96
N GLN A 40 8.05 7.86 13.75
CA GLN A 40 8.51 9.22 13.45
C GLN A 40 7.46 10.29 13.73
N LEU A 41 6.16 9.92 13.70
CA LEU A 41 5.04 10.83 13.94
C LEU A 41 4.56 10.83 15.39
N THR A 42 4.60 9.68 16.07
CA THR A 42 4.02 9.51 17.42
C THR A 42 5.05 9.33 18.52
N GLY A 43 6.22 8.78 18.20
CA GLY A 43 7.19 8.31 19.20
C GLY A 43 6.76 7.04 19.94
N GLU A 44 5.63 6.42 19.58
CA GLU A 44 5.15 5.19 20.19
C GLU A 44 5.88 3.97 19.67
N ASN A 45 6.44 3.13 20.54
CA ASN A 45 7.15 1.92 20.17
C ASN A 45 6.26 0.67 20.20
N ALA A 46 5.93 0.21 21.40
CA ALA A 46 5.33 -1.10 21.66
C ALA A 46 3.83 -1.01 22.02
N ASN A 47 3.14 0.00 21.52
CA ASN A 47 1.71 0.12 21.68
C ASN A 47 0.99 -0.92 20.81
N GLU A 48 0.37 -1.92 21.45
CA GLU A 48 -0.36 -3.00 20.77
C GLU A 48 -1.52 -2.47 19.90
N GLN A 49 -2.11 -1.34 20.27
CA GLN A 49 -3.19 -0.71 19.49
C GLN A 49 -2.69 -0.02 18.22
N ASN A 50 -1.39 0.25 18.13
CA ASN A 50 -0.75 0.89 17.00
C ASN A 50 0.07 -0.09 16.14
N LEU A 51 -0.04 -1.40 16.38
CA LEU A 51 0.75 -2.42 15.69
C LEU A 51 -0.14 -3.50 15.06
N ILE A 52 0.08 -3.76 13.77
CA ILE A 52 -0.56 -4.86 13.05
C ILE A 52 0.48 -5.78 12.41
N THR A 53 0.03 -6.99 12.02
CA THR A 53 0.82 -7.88 11.16
C THR A 53 0.75 -7.34 9.74
N GLY A 54 1.82 -6.70 9.30
CA GLY A 54 1.95 -6.15 7.96
C GLY A 54 3.12 -6.76 7.20
N THR A 55 3.00 -6.88 5.89
CA THR A 55 4.11 -7.35 5.06
C THR A 55 5.24 -6.32 5.02
N ARG A 56 6.45 -6.81 4.70
CA ARG A 56 7.59 -5.91 4.46
C ARG A 56 7.26 -4.89 3.38
N TYR A 57 6.68 -5.35 2.27
CA TYR A 57 6.32 -4.52 1.12
C TYR A 57 5.29 -3.45 1.48
N MET A 58 4.18 -3.83 2.16
CA MET A 58 3.20 -2.84 2.63
C MET A 58 3.86 -1.77 3.50
N ASN A 59 4.72 -2.17 4.43
CA ASN A 59 5.35 -1.26 5.39
C ASN A 59 6.33 -0.28 4.72
N THR A 60 7.17 -0.75 3.78
CA THR A 60 8.26 0.06 3.21
C THR A 60 7.91 0.72 1.88
N GLU A 61 7.16 0.04 1.02
CA GLU A 61 6.80 0.57 -0.31
C GLU A 61 5.40 1.18 -0.32
N GLY A 62 4.51 0.63 0.54
CA GLY A 62 3.13 1.08 0.60
C GLY A 62 2.90 2.26 1.52
N MET A 63 3.23 2.13 2.80
CA MET A 63 2.88 3.13 3.83
C MET A 63 3.93 4.22 4.00
N LEU A 64 5.21 3.85 4.02
CA LEU A 64 6.32 4.75 4.35
C LEU A 64 6.36 6.03 3.48
N PRO A 65 6.09 6.02 2.16
CA PRO A 65 6.06 7.25 1.36
C PRO A 65 5.05 8.28 1.88
N PHE A 66 3.85 7.85 2.26
CA PHE A 66 2.80 8.72 2.81
C PHE A 66 3.12 9.20 4.23
N GLU A 67 3.74 8.35 5.06
CA GLU A 67 4.21 8.76 6.38
C GLU A 67 5.30 9.82 6.28
N ASN A 68 6.22 9.68 5.31
CA ASN A 68 7.27 10.66 5.06
C ASN A 68 6.69 11.99 4.58
N GLU A 69 5.70 11.98 3.67
CA GLU A 69 5.02 13.20 3.21
C GLU A 69 4.43 14.00 4.39
N VAL A 70 3.75 13.31 5.31
CA VAL A 70 3.21 13.94 6.53
C VAL A 70 4.33 14.45 7.43
N ALA A 71 5.39 13.66 7.63
CA ALA A 71 6.50 14.03 8.52
C ALA A 71 7.27 15.23 7.99
N GLU A 72 7.61 15.24 6.71
CA GLU A 72 8.32 16.34 6.04
C GLU A 72 7.51 17.65 6.10
N TYR A 73 6.22 17.59 5.77
CA TYR A 73 5.35 18.76 5.86
C TYR A 73 5.31 19.37 7.26
N VAL A 74 5.11 18.55 8.30
CA VAL A 74 5.07 19.03 9.70
C VAL A 74 6.44 19.58 10.13
N GLU A 75 7.54 18.99 9.69
CA GLU A 75 8.89 19.46 10.02
C GLU A 75 9.22 20.79 9.34
N GLU A 76 8.79 20.98 8.08
CA GLU A 76 9.09 22.18 7.29
C GLU A 76 8.19 23.38 7.68
N THR A 77 6.95 23.14 8.04
CA THR A 77 5.96 24.21 8.23
C THR A 77 5.63 24.49 9.68
N ASP A 78 5.86 23.54 10.58
CA ASP A 78 5.35 23.54 11.97
C ASP A 78 3.81 23.60 12.06
N TYR A 79 3.12 23.22 10.96
CA TYR A 79 1.67 23.15 10.87
C TYR A 79 1.15 21.77 11.26
N HIS A 80 -0.17 21.64 11.39
CA HIS A 80 -0.82 20.41 11.80
C HIS A 80 -1.35 19.63 10.60
N VAL A 81 -1.31 18.32 10.70
CA VAL A 81 -1.96 17.40 9.74
C VAL A 81 -2.98 16.55 10.50
N MET A 82 -4.22 16.54 10.01
CA MET A 82 -5.19 15.55 10.43
C MET A 82 -4.86 14.24 9.72
N TYR A 83 -4.39 13.22 10.48
CA TYR A 83 -3.92 11.95 9.93
C TYR A 83 -4.64 10.78 10.58
N ARG A 84 -5.17 9.89 9.77
CA ARG A 84 -5.88 8.68 10.22
C ARG A 84 -5.43 7.48 9.42
N VAL A 85 -5.15 6.38 10.13
CA VAL A 85 -4.88 5.07 9.53
C VAL A 85 -5.84 4.04 10.10
N THR A 86 -6.59 3.38 9.23
CA THR A 86 -7.62 2.42 9.62
C THR A 86 -7.28 1.05 9.00
N PRO A 87 -6.95 0.02 9.80
CA PRO A 87 -6.74 -1.31 9.28
C PRO A 87 -8.08 -1.94 8.85
N VAL A 88 -8.08 -2.65 7.73
CA VAL A 88 -9.27 -3.28 7.16
C VAL A 88 -9.14 -4.79 7.27
N PHE A 89 -9.99 -5.40 8.10
CA PHE A 89 -10.11 -6.85 8.25
C PHE A 89 -11.36 -7.32 7.55
N GLU A 90 -11.27 -8.41 6.81
CA GLU A 90 -12.41 -9.04 6.15
C GLU A 90 -12.97 -10.17 7.03
N GLY A 91 -14.22 -10.04 7.46
CA GLY A 91 -14.85 -11.02 8.34
C GLY A 91 -14.04 -11.26 9.62
N ASP A 92 -13.71 -12.53 9.88
CA ASP A 92 -12.96 -12.98 11.06
C ASP A 92 -11.44 -13.14 10.77
N ASN A 93 -10.92 -12.56 9.71
CA ASN A 93 -9.50 -12.63 9.37
C ASN A 93 -8.63 -12.04 10.48
N LEU A 94 -7.51 -12.70 10.77
CA LEU A 94 -6.55 -12.26 11.79
C LEU A 94 -5.50 -11.29 11.24
N VAL A 95 -5.35 -11.23 9.91
CA VAL A 95 -4.46 -10.30 9.21
C VAL A 95 -5.30 -9.34 8.40
N ALA A 96 -5.02 -8.04 8.49
CA ALA A 96 -5.70 -7.02 7.71
C ALA A 96 -5.38 -7.20 6.21
N SER A 97 -6.38 -7.04 5.34
CA SER A 97 -6.20 -7.03 3.89
C SER A 97 -5.44 -5.77 3.40
N GLY A 98 -5.43 -4.73 4.22
CA GLY A 98 -4.72 -3.48 3.97
C GLY A 98 -5.08 -2.43 4.99
N VAL A 99 -4.68 -1.19 4.72
CA VAL A 99 -4.98 -0.03 5.54
C VAL A 99 -5.51 1.12 4.69
N TRP A 100 -6.50 1.84 5.19
CA TRP A 100 -6.87 3.17 4.70
C TRP A 100 -5.98 4.19 5.38
N MET A 101 -5.29 5.02 4.60
CA MET A 101 -4.50 6.16 5.07
C MET A 101 -5.12 7.44 4.55
N GLU A 102 -5.44 8.35 5.45
CA GLU A 102 -6.10 9.62 5.14
C GLU A 102 -5.36 10.74 5.84
N ALA A 103 -5.02 11.79 5.10
CA ALA A 103 -4.37 12.97 5.65
C ALA A 103 -4.88 14.24 4.99
N GLU A 104 -4.93 15.32 5.78
CA GLU A 104 -5.23 16.67 5.30
C GLU A 104 -4.51 17.67 6.20
N SER A 105 -3.72 18.57 5.60
CA SER A 105 -3.09 19.67 6.32
C SER A 105 -4.14 20.70 6.74
N VAL A 106 -4.04 21.17 8.00
CA VAL A 106 -5.13 21.91 8.65
C VAL A 106 -5.11 23.40 8.31
N GLU A 107 -3.95 24.07 8.48
CA GLU A 107 -3.85 25.51 8.37
C GLU A 107 -4.01 26.02 6.95
N ASP A 108 -3.64 25.24 5.96
CA ASP A 108 -3.75 25.58 4.54
C ASP A 108 -4.90 24.88 3.81
N GLY A 109 -5.72 24.10 4.56
CA GLY A 109 -6.91 23.44 3.99
C GLY A 109 -6.59 22.36 2.97
N GLY A 110 -5.50 21.63 3.17
CA GLY A 110 -5.09 20.50 2.33
C GLY A 110 -4.20 20.88 1.15
N GLU A 111 -3.69 22.11 1.07
CA GLU A 111 -2.78 22.51 -0.02
C GLU A 111 -1.42 21.81 0.07
N GLY A 112 -0.91 21.58 1.29
CA GLY A 112 0.38 20.95 1.53
C GLY A 112 0.33 19.44 1.56
N VAL A 113 -0.66 18.86 2.27
CA VAL A 113 -0.88 17.42 2.35
C VAL A 113 -2.36 17.12 2.19
N SER A 114 -2.71 16.30 1.20
CA SER A 114 -4.08 15.82 1.03
C SER A 114 -4.08 14.49 0.30
N PHE A 115 -4.35 13.38 1.01
CA PHE A 115 -4.51 12.08 0.40
C PHE A 115 -5.57 11.21 1.11
N ASN A 116 -6.14 10.29 0.35
CA ASN A 116 -7.02 9.24 0.82
C ASN A 116 -6.71 7.99 -0.01
N VAL A 117 -5.92 7.08 0.54
CA VAL A 117 -5.37 5.94 -0.18
C VAL A 117 -5.60 4.64 0.56
N TYR A 118 -5.77 3.56 -0.19
CA TYR A 118 -5.79 2.20 0.35
C TYR A 118 -4.48 1.50 0.02
N VAL A 119 -3.76 1.09 1.04
CA VAL A 119 -2.50 0.36 0.91
C VAL A 119 -2.77 -1.12 1.18
N TYR A 120 -2.52 -1.97 0.18
CA TYR A 120 -2.74 -3.41 0.29
C TYR A 120 -1.65 -4.10 1.13
N ASN A 121 -2.07 -5.03 1.99
CA ASN A 121 -1.16 -5.87 2.77
C ASN A 121 -0.72 -7.09 1.96
N VAL A 122 0.07 -6.85 0.94
CA VAL A 122 0.57 -7.85 0.01
C VAL A 122 2.10 -7.90 0.02
N GLN A 123 2.67 -9.00 -0.49
CA GLN A 123 4.10 -9.13 -0.75
C GLN A 123 4.27 -9.76 -2.14
N PRO A 124 4.96 -9.10 -3.09
CA PRO A 124 5.23 -9.68 -4.41
C PRO A 124 5.87 -11.06 -4.30
N GLY A 125 5.34 -12.02 -5.05
CA GLY A 125 5.82 -13.40 -5.06
C GLY A 125 5.43 -14.24 -3.84
N ILE A 126 4.56 -13.75 -2.95
CA ILE A 126 4.08 -14.49 -1.78
C ILE A 126 2.54 -14.47 -1.75
N GLU A 127 1.95 -15.64 -1.57
CA GLU A 127 0.53 -15.79 -1.25
C GLU A 127 0.33 -15.75 0.26
N ILE A 128 -0.69 -15.02 0.72
CA ILE A 128 -1.00 -14.81 2.14
C ILE A 128 -2.40 -15.34 2.45
N ASP A 129 -2.49 -16.22 3.44
CA ASP A 129 -3.73 -16.59 4.09
C ASP A 129 -4.07 -15.56 5.19
N TYR A 130 -4.93 -14.62 4.88
CA TYR A 130 -5.33 -13.57 5.82
C TYR A 130 -6.12 -14.08 7.01
N THR A 131 -6.69 -15.29 6.93
CA THR A 131 -7.45 -15.88 8.05
C THR A 131 -6.56 -16.22 9.23
N GLN A 132 -5.33 -16.68 8.99
CA GLN A 132 -4.41 -17.19 10.01
C GLN A 132 -3.03 -16.51 9.98
N GLY A 133 -2.69 -15.81 8.89
CA GLY A 133 -1.36 -15.26 8.65
C GLY A 133 -0.36 -16.27 8.09
N ASN A 134 -0.79 -17.47 7.70
CA ASN A 134 0.06 -18.40 6.97
C ASN A 134 0.43 -17.85 5.60
N SER A 135 1.52 -18.33 5.01
CA SER A 135 1.97 -17.86 3.71
C SER A 135 2.77 -18.93 2.98
N SER A 136 2.84 -18.82 1.66
CA SER A 136 3.66 -19.65 0.79
C SER A 136 4.21 -18.81 -0.36
N GLU A 137 5.30 -19.27 -0.99
CA GLU A 137 5.71 -18.68 -2.25
C GLU A 137 4.59 -18.86 -3.27
N ALA A 138 4.32 -17.79 -4.04
CA ALA A 138 3.39 -17.88 -5.15
C ALA A 138 3.98 -18.85 -6.19
N ASP A 139 3.21 -19.87 -6.58
CA ASP A 139 3.65 -20.77 -7.61
C ASP A 139 3.90 -20.00 -8.90
N ASP A 140 5.14 -20.02 -9.39
CA ASP A 140 5.51 -19.58 -10.74
C ASP A 140 4.88 -20.52 -11.80
N ALA A 141 3.57 -20.72 -11.72
CA ALA A 141 2.82 -21.55 -12.64
C ALA A 141 2.56 -20.84 -13.97
N ARG A 142 3.64 -20.36 -14.63
CA ARG A 142 3.65 -20.07 -16.07
C ARG A 142 4.97 -20.40 -16.71
N SER A 143 5.45 -21.63 -16.51
CA SER A 143 6.39 -22.26 -17.44
C SER A 143 5.93 -23.69 -17.72
N GLY A 144 5.11 -23.83 -18.75
CA GLY A 144 4.95 -25.00 -19.62
C GLY A 144 4.65 -26.35 -18.98
N SER A 145 3.39 -26.81 -18.99
CA SER A 145 3.06 -28.12 -19.63
C SER A 145 1.54 -28.29 -19.78
N SER A 146 1.19 -28.68 -20.98
CA SER A 146 -0.09 -29.15 -21.53
C SER A 146 -0.85 -30.14 -20.62
N GLY A 147 -2.14 -29.92 -20.44
CA GLY A 147 -3.09 -30.91 -19.93
C GLY A 147 -4.48 -30.29 -19.74
N ASN A 148 -5.37 -30.55 -20.71
CA ASN A 148 -6.77 -30.11 -20.71
C ASN A 148 -7.51 -30.41 -19.41
N GLU A 149 -8.27 -29.42 -18.89
CA GLU A 149 -9.71 -29.56 -18.64
C GLU A 149 -10.32 -28.19 -18.37
N ASP A 150 -11.47 -27.93 -19.01
CA ASP A 150 -12.22 -26.69 -19.04
C ASP A 150 -12.64 -26.18 -17.66
N VAL A 151 -12.13 -25.00 -17.22
CA VAL A 151 -12.92 -23.99 -16.52
C VAL A 151 -12.47 -22.63 -17.05
N GLN A 152 -13.37 -21.95 -17.73
CA GLN A 152 -13.22 -20.67 -18.37
C GLN A 152 -13.03 -19.56 -17.32
N ALA A 153 -11.77 -19.24 -17.00
CA ALA A 153 -11.41 -17.98 -16.34
C ALA A 153 -10.84 -17.08 -17.43
N ASP A 154 -11.62 -16.06 -17.76
CA ASP A 154 -11.31 -15.00 -18.69
C ASP A 154 -10.06 -14.22 -18.23
N SER A 155 -8.87 -14.61 -18.68
CA SER A 155 -7.64 -13.81 -18.58
C SER A 155 -7.33 -13.21 -19.95
N GLY A 156 -8.23 -12.34 -20.40
CA GLY A 156 -7.98 -11.46 -21.53
C GLY A 156 -7.01 -10.37 -21.09
N GLU A 157 -5.82 -10.32 -21.66
CA GLU A 157 -5.04 -9.09 -21.79
C GLU A 157 -5.85 -8.13 -22.67
N GLU A 158 -6.93 -7.54 -22.11
CA GLU A 158 -7.66 -6.52 -22.81
C GLU A 158 -6.84 -5.23 -22.78
N THR A 159 -6.30 -4.89 -23.93
CA THR A 159 -5.84 -3.54 -24.21
C THR A 159 -7.02 -2.60 -24.02
N GLN A 160 -6.90 -1.65 -23.08
CA GLN A 160 -7.91 -0.65 -22.80
C GLN A 160 -7.31 0.74 -23.03
N THR A 161 -8.20 1.70 -23.33
CA THR A 161 -7.77 3.09 -23.39
C THR A 161 -7.75 3.65 -21.96
N TYR A 162 -6.64 4.26 -21.60
CA TYR A 162 -6.47 5.02 -20.35
C TYR A 162 -6.26 6.50 -20.68
N ILE A 163 -6.69 7.35 -19.76
CA ILE A 163 -6.40 8.77 -19.80
C ILE A 163 -5.36 9.07 -18.73
N LEU A 164 -4.17 9.43 -19.16
CA LEU A 164 -3.02 9.74 -18.31
C LEU A 164 -3.06 11.22 -17.93
N ASN A 165 -2.86 11.52 -16.65
CA ASN A 165 -2.62 12.87 -16.18
C ASN A 165 -1.11 13.09 -16.01
N THR A 166 -0.48 13.75 -16.96
CA THR A 166 0.97 13.98 -17.00
C THR A 166 1.49 14.90 -15.91
N ASN A 167 0.60 15.58 -15.18
CA ASN A 167 0.99 16.43 -14.04
C ASN A 167 0.96 15.69 -12.69
N THR A 168 0.01 14.75 -12.52
CA THR A 168 -0.14 14.02 -11.27
C THR A 168 0.36 12.59 -11.34
N HIS A 169 0.85 12.16 -12.51
CA HIS A 169 1.31 10.80 -12.80
C HIS A 169 0.26 9.71 -12.45
N LYS A 170 -1.01 10.02 -12.70
CA LYS A 170 -2.13 9.10 -12.47
C LYS A 170 -2.82 8.78 -13.80
N PHE A 171 -3.33 7.55 -13.92
CA PHE A 171 -4.15 7.17 -15.07
C PHE A 171 -5.57 6.82 -14.64
N HIS A 172 -6.52 7.06 -15.53
CA HIS A 172 -7.95 6.90 -15.31
C HIS A 172 -8.58 6.15 -16.47
N LYS A 173 -9.68 5.48 -16.24
CA LYS A 173 -10.52 4.99 -17.34
C LYS A 173 -11.22 6.16 -18.01
N PRO A 174 -11.52 6.09 -19.33
CA PRO A 174 -12.13 7.21 -20.07
C PRO A 174 -13.46 7.72 -19.49
N ASP A 175 -14.21 6.85 -18.83
CA ASP A 175 -15.50 7.10 -18.18
C ASP A 175 -15.40 7.62 -16.74
N CYS A 176 -14.20 7.78 -16.22
CA CYS A 176 -13.99 8.31 -14.87
C CYS A 176 -14.38 9.80 -14.81
N SER A 177 -15.16 10.17 -13.78
CA SER A 177 -15.61 11.56 -13.59
C SER A 177 -14.45 12.55 -13.48
N SER A 178 -13.32 12.14 -12.89
CA SER A 178 -12.11 12.98 -12.78
C SER A 178 -11.47 13.34 -14.12
N VAL A 179 -11.76 12.61 -15.20
CA VAL A 179 -11.24 12.93 -16.54
C VAL A 179 -11.84 14.25 -17.06
N GLY A 180 -13.09 14.54 -16.69
CA GLY A 180 -13.77 15.80 -17.05
C GLY A 180 -13.12 17.04 -16.44
N ASP A 181 -12.54 16.91 -15.26
CA ASP A 181 -11.91 17.99 -14.50
C ASP A 181 -10.43 18.20 -14.85
N MET A 182 -9.83 17.28 -15.63
CA MET A 182 -8.44 17.42 -16.07
C MET A 182 -8.26 18.57 -17.05
N LYS A 183 -7.20 19.38 -16.81
CA LYS A 183 -6.78 20.40 -17.79
C LYS A 183 -6.33 19.73 -19.09
N PRO A 184 -6.75 20.21 -20.26
CA PRO A 184 -6.45 19.59 -21.54
C PRO A 184 -4.95 19.34 -21.79
N GLN A 185 -4.08 20.24 -21.33
CA GLN A 185 -2.62 20.12 -21.49
C GLN A 185 -1.98 18.99 -20.66
N ASN A 186 -2.69 18.48 -19.65
CA ASN A 186 -2.20 17.41 -18.77
C ASN A 186 -2.84 16.06 -19.14
N ARG A 187 -3.62 16.01 -20.21
CA ARG A 187 -4.37 14.84 -20.63
C ARG A 187 -3.69 14.16 -21.81
N GLN A 188 -3.32 12.90 -21.64
CA GLN A 188 -2.76 12.06 -22.71
C GLN A 188 -3.55 10.76 -22.79
N GLU A 189 -3.95 10.34 -23.99
CA GLU A 189 -4.54 9.02 -24.21
C GLU A 189 -3.44 7.98 -24.36
N PHE A 190 -3.65 6.83 -23.74
CA PHE A 190 -2.78 5.67 -23.80
C PHE A 190 -3.63 4.42 -24.06
N GLU A 191 -3.28 3.64 -25.08
CA GLU A 191 -3.91 2.36 -25.39
C GLU A 191 -2.93 1.23 -25.11
N GLY A 192 -3.30 0.35 -24.18
CA GLY A 192 -2.45 -0.74 -23.74
C GLY A 192 -3.03 -1.47 -22.53
N THR A 193 -2.24 -2.36 -21.95
CA THR A 193 -2.58 -3.03 -20.71
C THR A 193 -2.36 -2.11 -19.51
N ARG A 194 -2.96 -2.45 -18.37
CA ARG A 194 -2.73 -1.72 -17.13
C ARG A 194 -1.24 -1.75 -16.70
N GLU A 195 -0.56 -2.87 -16.95
CA GLU A 195 0.86 -3.03 -16.61
C GLU A 195 1.75 -2.13 -17.48
N GLU A 196 1.41 -1.99 -18.76
CA GLU A 196 2.11 -1.07 -19.66
C GLU A 196 1.90 0.40 -19.23
N ALA A 197 0.69 0.77 -18.79
CA ALA A 197 0.42 2.11 -18.27
C ALA A 197 1.27 2.41 -17.01
N ILE A 198 1.40 1.45 -16.10
CA ILE A 198 2.26 1.56 -14.90
C ILE A 198 3.75 1.65 -15.30
N SER A 199 4.19 0.91 -16.30
CA SER A 199 5.59 0.93 -16.77
C SER A 199 6.03 2.24 -17.39
N GLN A 200 5.09 3.11 -17.79
CA GLN A 200 5.36 4.46 -18.30
C GLN A 200 5.78 5.45 -17.19
N GLY A 201 5.91 5.01 -15.95
CA GLY A 201 6.32 5.85 -14.83
C GLY A 201 5.20 6.76 -14.30
N LEU A 202 3.98 6.29 -14.42
CA LEU A 202 2.76 7.00 -14.05
C LEU A 202 2.07 6.30 -12.89
#